data_9903b9ecfa5fc1d125043c4332090f13
#
_entry.id   9903b9ecfa5fc1d125043c4332090f13
#
_cell.length_a   1.000
_cell.length_b   1.000
_cell.length_c   1.000
_cell.angle_alpha   90.00
_cell.angle_beta   90.00
_cell.angle_gamma   90.00
#
_symmetry.space_group_name_H-M   'P 1'
#
loop_
_entity.id
_entity.type
_entity.pdbx_description
1 polymer ?
#
loop_
_entity_poly.entity_id
_entity_poly.type
_entity_poly.pdbx_seq_one_letter_code
_entity_poly.pdbx_strand_id
1 'polypeptide(L)'
;MKQLIISKIKLLNAFILIGIFIFAPSPSVFAASPNIVNIGVSIKGNYVVMNGRLLDGFTEKIIEAIESGVPIGFTFEIELRKENTAWVDSLISKNTVRHKIRFDSLKKAYYFSELGKNVRRKVITRKTSRYKKLMLTLKDIPIAPVFRLDPSEKYYVRVKADLETDRFWFPFNYIFFFVPFSDRETSWAQTSSLSINPGLEDRRQTAKSRTRKGKVPRDVIRSFNQ
;
A
#
# COMPACT_ATOMS: atom_id res chain seq x y z
N MET A 1 4.65 70.59 -14.58
CA MET A 1 4.98 69.50 -15.49
C MET A 1 5.82 68.35 -14.83
N LYS A 2 6.92 68.65 -14.11
CA LYS A 2 7.79 67.61 -13.49
C LYS A 2 7.07 66.67 -12.47
N GLN A 3 6.15 67.20 -11.65
CA GLN A 3 5.44 66.39 -10.65
C GLN A 3 4.52 65.32 -11.27
N LEU A 4 3.90 65.64 -12.41
CA LEU A 4 2.99 64.69 -13.09
C LEU A 4 3.75 63.53 -13.75
N ILE A 5 4.98 63.76 -14.20
CA ILE A 5 5.84 62.73 -14.80
C ILE A 5 6.35 61.77 -13.74
N ILE A 6 6.73 62.27 -12.56
CA ILE A 6 7.21 61.45 -11.44
C ILE A 6 6.09 60.53 -10.91
N SER A 7 4.85 61.05 -10.85
CA SER A 7 3.68 60.25 -10.43
C SER A 7 3.40 59.09 -11.41
N LYS A 8 3.44 59.32 -12.72
CA LYS A 8 3.24 58.29 -13.74
C LYS A 8 4.32 57.21 -13.72
N ILE A 9 5.58 57.60 -13.48
CA ILE A 9 6.69 56.66 -13.37
C ILE A 9 6.53 55.76 -12.12
N LYS A 10 6.09 56.31 -10.98
CA LYS A 10 5.82 55.53 -9.78
C LYS A 10 4.66 54.53 -9.96
N LEU A 11 3.59 54.95 -10.66
CA LEU A 11 2.48 54.10 -11.01
C LEU A 11 2.91 52.95 -11.96
N LEU A 12 3.72 53.24 -12.96
CA LEU A 12 4.23 52.25 -13.90
C LEU A 12 5.12 51.22 -13.21
N ASN A 13 6.02 51.66 -12.30
CA ASN A 13 6.87 50.75 -11.52
C ASN A 13 6.05 49.88 -10.56
N ALA A 14 4.97 50.41 -9.95
CA ALA A 14 4.08 49.61 -9.11
C ALA A 14 3.35 48.54 -9.92
N PHE A 15 2.91 48.84 -11.15
CA PHE A 15 2.28 47.84 -12.03
C PHE A 15 3.26 46.76 -12.49
N ILE A 16 4.52 47.11 -12.75
CA ILE A 16 5.57 46.14 -13.13
C ILE A 16 5.89 45.23 -11.95
N LEU A 17 5.99 45.74 -10.73
CA LEU A 17 6.22 44.97 -9.52
C LEU A 17 5.07 43.95 -9.23
N ILE A 18 3.81 44.38 -9.41
CA ILE A 18 2.64 43.53 -9.27
C ILE A 18 2.63 42.44 -10.35
N GLY A 19 2.98 42.77 -11.60
CA GLY A 19 3.09 41.82 -12.70
C GLY A 19 4.14 40.73 -12.46
N ILE A 20 5.29 41.06 -11.87
CA ILE A 20 6.34 40.09 -11.54
C ILE A 20 5.88 39.13 -10.42
N PHE A 21 5.08 39.61 -9.47
CA PHE A 21 4.57 38.77 -8.37
C PHE A 21 3.52 37.76 -8.82
N ILE A 22 2.73 38.07 -9.87
CA ILE A 22 1.71 37.16 -10.43
C ILE A 22 2.35 36.06 -11.29
N PHE A 23 3.55 36.32 -11.88
CA PHE A 23 4.28 35.38 -12.71
C PHE A 23 5.36 34.58 -11.96
N ALA A 24 5.43 34.68 -10.62
CA ALA A 24 6.33 33.85 -9.85
C ALA A 24 5.93 32.37 -10.03
N PRO A 25 6.84 31.47 -10.47
CA PRO A 25 6.53 30.07 -10.63
C PRO A 25 6.18 29.52 -9.23
N SER A 26 4.94 29.09 -9.07
CA SER A 26 4.52 28.41 -7.85
C SER A 26 5.36 27.15 -7.70
N PRO A 27 5.95 26.88 -6.51
CA PRO A 27 6.67 25.64 -6.29
C PRO A 27 5.70 24.48 -6.53
N SER A 28 6.01 23.67 -7.54
CA SER A 28 5.26 22.46 -7.82
C SER A 28 5.48 21.50 -6.63
N VAL A 29 4.51 21.41 -5.75
CA VAL A 29 4.49 20.37 -4.71
C VAL A 29 4.31 19.04 -5.44
N PHE A 30 5.41 18.33 -5.68
CA PHE A 30 5.37 16.95 -6.16
C PHE A 30 4.66 16.10 -5.09
N ALA A 31 3.38 15.82 -5.30
CA ALA A 31 2.71 14.83 -4.52
C ALA A 31 3.41 13.49 -4.78
N ALA A 32 3.94 12.86 -3.73
CA ALA A 32 4.56 11.55 -3.85
C ALA A 32 3.54 10.56 -4.44
N SER A 33 3.93 9.92 -5.54
CA SER A 33 3.09 8.89 -6.16
C SER A 33 3.09 7.63 -5.31
N PRO A 34 1.93 7.00 -5.09
CA PRO A 34 1.86 5.77 -4.33
C PRO A 34 2.70 4.67 -5.01
N ASN A 35 3.45 3.91 -4.23
CA ASN A 35 4.25 2.81 -4.72
C ASN A 35 4.24 1.63 -3.74
N ILE A 36 4.57 0.41 -4.24
CA ILE A 36 4.64 -0.79 -3.41
C ILE A 36 6.10 -1.14 -3.17
N VAL A 37 6.44 -1.36 -1.90
CA VAL A 37 7.79 -1.67 -1.46
C VAL A 37 7.82 -2.91 -0.55
N ASN A 38 9.04 -3.38 -0.25
CA ASN A 38 9.27 -4.50 0.65
C ASN A 38 8.50 -5.76 0.24
N ILE A 39 8.47 -6.04 -1.06
CA ILE A 39 7.84 -7.24 -1.58
C ILE A 39 8.71 -8.44 -1.19
N GLY A 40 8.16 -9.28 -0.31
CA GLY A 40 8.79 -10.53 0.12
C GLY A 40 7.93 -11.71 -0.26
N VAL A 41 8.56 -12.79 -0.68
CA VAL A 41 7.90 -14.06 -1.01
C VAL A 41 8.45 -15.15 -0.13
N SER A 42 7.58 -16.01 0.38
CA SER A 42 7.94 -17.15 1.22
C SER A 42 6.94 -18.29 1.04
N ILE A 43 7.29 -19.48 1.53
CA ILE A 43 6.39 -20.61 1.58
C ILE A 43 5.76 -20.67 2.98
N LYS A 44 4.43 -20.81 3.04
CA LYS A 44 3.69 -20.99 4.29
C LYS A 44 2.69 -22.12 4.13
N GLY A 45 2.97 -23.24 4.78
CA GLY A 45 2.25 -24.50 4.53
C GLY A 45 2.40 -24.92 3.06
N ASN A 46 1.30 -25.16 2.38
CA ASN A 46 1.28 -25.61 0.99
C ASN A 46 1.15 -24.45 -0.02
N TYR A 47 1.32 -23.19 0.42
CA TYR A 47 1.16 -22.02 -0.44
C TYR A 47 2.42 -21.16 -0.47
N VAL A 48 2.72 -20.66 -1.65
CA VAL A 48 3.58 -19.48 -1.80
C VAL A 48 2.77 -18.27 -1.38
N VAL A 49 3.30 -17.50 -0.44
CA VAL A 49 2.67 -16.28 0.09
C VAL A 49 3.54 -15.07 -0.16
N MET A 50 2.91 -13.92 -0.35
CA MET A 50 3.63 -12.65 -0.44
C MET A 50 3.29 -11.71 0.70
N ASN A 51 4.27 -10.86 0.99
CA ASN A 51 4.15 -9.69 1.84
C ASN A 51 4.53 -8.45 1.03
N GLY A 52 3.96 -7.31 1.38
CA GLY A 52 4.27 -6.05 0.72
C GLY A 52 3.68 -4.88 1.47
N ARG A 53 4.10 -3.67 1.11
CA ARG A 53 3.59 -2.45 1.71
C ARG A 53 3.39 -1.36 0.66
N LEU A 54 2.19 -0.79 0.64
CA LEU A 54 1.91 0.42 -0.13
C LEU A 54 2.43 1.64 0.65
N LEU A 55 3.28 2.45 0.04
CA LEU A 55 3.68 3.76 0.52
C LEU A 55 2.80 4.84 -0.10
N ASP A 56 2.66 5.94 0.60
CA ASP A 56 1.96 7.15 0.14
C ASP A 56 0.53 6.90 -0.39
N GLY A 57 -0.09 5.79 0.06
CA GLY A 57 -1.47 5.44 -0.31
C GLY A 57 -2.53 6.35 0.32
N PHE A 58 -2.21 7.09 1.39
CA PHE A 58 -3.12 8.04 2.03
C PHE A 58 -2.69 9.48 1.79
N THR A 59 -3.60 10.26 1.22
CA THR A 59 -3.52 11.72 1.25
C THR A 59 -4.42 12.26 2.36
N GLU A 60 -4.25 13.52 2.68
CA GLU A 60 -5.10 14.23 3.64
C GLU A 60 -6.57 14.13 3.26
N LYS A 61 -6.90 14.34 1.99
CA LYS A 61 -8.26 14.20 1.44
C LYS A 61 -8.86 12.79 1.60
N ILE A 62 -8.04 11.74 1.41
CA ILE A 62 -8.50 10.35 1.63
C ILE A 62 -8.79 10.12 3.12
N ILE A 63 -7.99 10.66 4.01
CA ILE A 63 -8.18 10.57 5.46
C ILE A 63 -9.48 11.29 5.87
N GLU A 64 -9.69 12.51 5.40
CA GLU A 64 -10.91 13.29 5.63
C GLU A 64 -12.16 12.55 5.13
N ALA A 65 -12.09 11.94 3.93
CA ALA A 65 -13.17 11.13 3.39
C ALA A 65 -13.52 9.94 4.31
N ILE A 66 -12.49 9.22 4.79
CA ILE A 66 -12.69 8.10 5.73
C ILE A 66 -13.34 8.60 7.02
N GLU A 67 -12.87 9.70 7.59
CA GLU A 67 -13.38 10.27 8.85
C GLU A 67 -14.81 10.82 8.70
N SER A 68 -15.18 11.21 7.50
CA SER A 68 -16.57 11.56 7.13
C SER A 68 -17.47 10.33 6.93
N GLY A 69 -16.93 9.10 7.11
CA GLY A 69 -17.68 7.85 6.99
C GLY A 69 -17.73 7.27 5.58
N VAL A 70 -17.03 7.87 4.62
CA VAL A 70 -16.94 7.37 3.25
C VAL A 70 -16.11 6.09 3.22
N PRO A 71 -16.62 4.98 2.66
CA PRO A 71 -15.85 3.77 2.49
C PRO A 71 -14.76 3.96 1.43
N ILE A 72 -13.51 3.66 1.80
CA ILE A 72 -12.36 3.72 0.89
C ILE A 72 -11.77 2.31 0.73
N GLY A 73 -11.38 1.95 -0.49
CA GLY A 73 -10.77 0.67 -0.81
C GLY A 73 -9.46 0.80 -1.55
N PHE A 74 -8.56 -0.16 -1.34
CA PHE A 74 -7.43 -0.44 -2.22
C PHE A 74 -7.58 -1.84 -2.80
N THR A 75 -7.49 -1.94 -4.11
CA THR A 75 -7.43 -3.22 -4.80
C THR A 75 -6.00 -3.49 -5.22
N PHE A 76 -5.46 -4.61 -4.73
CA PHE A 76 -4.12 -5.09 -5.07
C PHE A 76 -4.25 -6.21 -6.09
N GLU A 77 -3.66 -6.01 -7.25
CA GLU A 77 -3.53 -7.02 -8.29
C GLU A 77 -2.15 -7.67 -8.18
N ILE A 78 -2.11 -8.99 -8.00
CA ILE A 78 -0.90 -9.75 -7.70
C ILE A 78 -0.76 -10.84 -8.74
N GLU A 79 0.39 -10.90 -9.43
CA GLU A 79 0.71 -11.94 -10.40
C GLU A 79 1.98 -12.67 -10.01
N LEU A 80 1.91 -13.99 -10.09
CA LEU A 80 3.08 -14.87 -10.11
C LEU A 80 3.38 -15.23 -11.55
N ARG A 81 4.59 -14.95 -12.00
CA ARG A 81 5.04 -15.21 -13.37
C ARG A 81 6.26 -16.11 -13.37
N LYS A 82 6.39 -16.94 -14.40
CA LYS A 82 7.57 -17.74 -14.68
C LYS A 82 8.41 -17.01 -15.72
N GLU A 83 9.70 -16.88 -15.44
CA GLU A 83 10.67 -16.34 -16.40
C GLU A 83 10.87 -17.30 -17.55
N ASN A 84 10.82 -16.82 -18.78
CA ASN A 84 11.13 -17.56 -19.98
C ASN A 84 12.32 -16.91 -20.69
N THR A 85 13.32 -17.72 -21.06
CA THR A 85 14.56 -17.20 -21.67
C THR A 85 14.38 -16.74 -23.13
N ALA A 86 13.37 -17.27 -23.83
CA ALA A 86 13.20 -17.04 -25.28
C ALA A 86 11.89 -16.34 -25.66
N TRP A 87 10.93 -16.20 -24.74
CA TRP A 87 9.59 -15.68 -24.98
C TRP A 87 9.09 -14.83 -23.82
N VAL A 88 7.89 -14.27 -23.99
CA VAL A 88 7.21 -13.52 -22.93
C VAL A 88 6.98 -14.43 -21.72
N ASP A 89 7.21 -13.90 -20.53
CA ASP A 89 7.04 -14.60 -19.25
C ASP A 89 5.63 -15.14 -19.07
N SER A 90 5.52 -16.37 -18.60
CA SER A 90 4.25 -17.05 -18.44
C SER A 90 3.54 -16.64 -17.16
N LEU A 91 2.26 -16.31 -17.26
CA LEU A 91 1.41 -16.06 -16.09
C LEU A 91 1.01 -17.39 -15.44
N ILE A 92 1.46 -17.61 -14.21
CA ILE A 92 1.15 -18.83 -13.42
C ILE A 92 -0.09 -18.63 -12.57
N SER A 93 -0.19 -17.48 -11.92
CA SER A 93 -1.34 -17.16 -11.05
C SER A 93 -1.59 -15.66 -11.03
N LYS A 94 -2.87 -15.31 -11.05
CA LYS A 94 -3.37 -13.94 -10.84
C LYS A 94 -4.33 -13.95 -9.65
N ASN A 95 -4.10 -13.07 -8.70
CA ASN A 95 -4.93 -12.88 -7.52
C ASN A 95 -5.26 -11.42 -7.34
N THR A 96 -6.46 -11.16 -6.86
CA THR A 96 -6.91 -9.82 -6.47
C THR A 96 -7.23 -9.83 -4.99
N VAL A 97 -6.69 -8.87 -4.25
CA VAL A 97 -6.99 -8.65 -2.83
C VAL A 97 -7.51 -7.25 -2.65
N ARG A 98 -8.65 -7.12 -2.03
CA ARG A 98 -9.29 -5.84 -1.75
C ARG A 98 -9.23 -5.55 -0.26
N HIS A 99 -8.64 -4.42 0.10
CA HIS A 99 -8.71 -3.82 1.43
C HIS A 99 -9.77 -2.72 1.42
N LYS A 100 -10.69 -2.75 2.35
CA LYS A 100 -11.73 -1.71 2.50
C LYS A 100 -11.80 -1.22 3.93
N ILE A 101 -11.92 0.08 4.11
CA ILE A 101 -12.11 0.72 5.41
C ILE A 101 -13.39 1.57 5.39
N ARG A 102 -14.11 1.58 6.51
CA ARG A 102 -15.25 2.46 6.78
C ARG A 102 -15.18 2.92 8.22
N PHE A 103 -15.35 4.19 8.45
CA PHE A 103 -15.51 4.75 9.79
C PHE A 103 -16.99 4.84 10.16
N ASP A 104 -17.32 4.42 11.36
CA ASP A 104 -18.64 4.56 11.97
C ASP A 104 -18.55 5.66 13.02
N SER A 105 -19.14 6.82 12.72
CA SER A 105 -19.08 8.01 13.57
C SER A 105 -19.84 7.85 14.90
N LEU A 106 -20.88 7.02 14.92
CA LEU A 106 -21.65 6.75 16.14
C LEU A 106 -20.86 5.87 17.11
N LYS A 107 -20.23 4.80 16.59
CA LYS A 107 -19.42 3.86 17.39
C LYS A 107 -17.98 4.31 17.59
N LYS A 108 -17.56 5.39 16.93
CA LYS A 108 -16.18 5.90 16.91
C LYS A 108 -15.18 4.78 16.56
N ALA A 109 -15.50 3.97 15.54
CA ALA A 109 -14.73 2.77 15.18
C ALA A 109 -14.54 2.63 13.68
N TYR A 110 -13.38 2.13 13.29
CA TYR A 110 -13.01 1.80 11.93
C TYR A 110 -13.24 0.31 11.67
N TYR A 111 -13.95 0.00 10.60
CA TYR A 111 -14.24 -1.35 10.15
C TYR A 111 -13.37 -1.66 8.94
N PHE A 112 -12.32 -2.42 9.14
CA PHE A 112 -11.45 -2.92 8.09
C PHE A 112 -11.90 -4.27 7.59
N SER A 113 -11.86 -4.49 6.28
CA SER A 113 -12.03 -5.79 5.66
C SER A 113 -10.96 -6.02 4.59
N GLU A 114 -10.48 -7.26 4.54
CA GLU A 114 -9.57 -7.79 3.53
C GLU A 114 -10.26 -8.97 2.87
N LEU A 115 -10.41 -8.93 1.56
CA LEU A 115 -11.11 -9.94 0.78
C LEU A 115 -10.30 -10.31 -0.46
N GLY A 116 -10.05 -11.59 -0.65
CA GLY A 116 -9.42 -12.17 -1.82
C GLY A 116 -9.82 -13.63 -1.97
N LYS A 117 -9.32 -14.29 -3.02
CA LYS A 117 -9.68 -15.70 -3.33
C LYS A 117 -9.44 -16.64 -2.14
N ASN A 118 -8.28 -16.51 -1.47
CA ASN A 118 -7.84 -17.38 -0.39
C ASN A 118 -7.55 -16.59 0.89
N VAL A 119 -8.07 -15.39 1.01
CA VAL A 119 -7.91 -14.56 2.21
C VAL A 119 -9.21 -13.82 2.51
N ARG A 120 -9.62 -13.89 3.78
CA ARG A 120 -10.76 -13.13 4.30
C ARG A 120 -10.47 -12.73 5.73
N ARG A 121 -10.44 -11.44 6.00
CA ARG A 121 -10.21 -10.91 7.34
C ARG A 121 -11.07 -9.68 7.59
N LYS A 122 -11.62 -9.57 8.81
CA LYS A 122 -12.31 -8.38 9.28
C LYS A 122 -11.71 -7.96 10.60
N VAL A 123 -11.47 -6.65 10.77
CA VAL A 123 -10.91 -6.08 12.01
C VAL A 123 -11.67 -4.81 12.35
N ILE A 124 -12.04 -4.68 13.62
CA ILE A 124 -12.62 -3.45 14.16
C ILE A 124 -11.56 -2.81 15.06
N THR A 125 -11.33 -1.53 14.90
CA THR A 125 -10.36 -0.78 15.71
C THR A 125 -10.79 0.65 15.92
N ARG A 126 -10.41 1.24 17.06
CA ARG A 126 -10.56 2.69 17.33
C ARG A 126 -9.25 3.46 17.09
N LYS A 127 -8.15 2.76 16.76
CA LYS A 127 -6.84 3.37 16.58
C LYS A 127 -6.59 3.68 15.11
N THR A 128 -6.41 4.96 14.78
CA THR A 128 -6.08 5.44 13.43
C THR A 128 -4.81 4.79 12.87
N SER A 129 -3.75 4.71 13.66
CA SER A 129 -2.50 4.07 13.25
C SER A 129 -2.68 2.59 12.87
N ARG A 130 -3.60 1.89 13.54
CA ARG A 130 -3.86 0.48 13.27
C ARG A 130 -4.60 0.29 11.94
N TYR A 131 -5.66 1.09 11.66
CA TYR A 131 -6.35 0.93 10.37
C TYR A 131 -5.45 1.33 9.20
N LYS A 132 -4.66 2.42 9.33
CA LYS A 132 -3.70 2.82 8.30
C LYS A 132 -2.72 1.69 8.00
N LYS A 133 -2.16 1.06 9.02
CA LYS A 133 -1.27 -0.10 8.84
C LYS A 133 -1.97 -1.27 8.16
N LEU A 134 -3.21 -1.59 8.53
CA LEU A 134 -3.98 -2.68 7.93
C LEU A 134 -4.26 -2.43 6.44
N MET A 135 -4.66 -1.21 6.10
CA MET A 135 -4.97 -0.83 4.72
C MET A 135 -3.76 -0.89 3.78
N LEU A 136 -2.59 -0.51 4.29
CA LEU A 136 -1.37 -0.37 3.49
C LEU A 136 -0.48 -1.61 3.49
N THR A 137 -0.80 -2.67 4.25
CA THR A 137 0.08 -3.83 4.39
C THR A 137 -0.59 -5.10 3.87
N LEU A 138 0.01 -5.70 2.85
CA LEU A 138 -0.26 -7.08 2.44
C LEU A 138 0.55 -8.01 3.33
N LYS A 139 -0.11 -8.95 4.00
CA LYS A 139 0.56 -9.88 4.92
C LYS A 139 0.13 -11.32 4.67
N ASP A 140 1.10 -12.17 4.35
CA ASP A 140 0.90 -13.60 4.11
C ASP A 140 -0.20 -13.88 3.07
N ILE A 141 -0.25 -13.11 1.98
CA ILE A 141 -1.27 -13.26 0.94
C ILE A 141 -0.94 -14.50 0.10
N PRO A 142 -1.81 -15.53 0.06
CA PRO A 142 -1.59 -16.73 -0.73
C PRO A 142 -1.69 -16.41 -2.22
N ILE A 143 -0.66 -16.75 -3.00
CA ILE A 143 -0.60 -16.49 -4.44
C ILE A 143 -0.71 -17.73 -5.31
N ALA A 144 -0.07 -18.83 -4.91
CA ALA A 144 -0.17 -20.10 -5.62
C ALA A 144 0.09 -21.29 -4.68
N PRO A 145 -0.52 -22.46 -4.92
CA PRO A 145 -0.11 -23.68 -4.26
C PRO A 145 1.28 -24.12 -4.72
N VAL A 146 2.13 -24.56 -3.78
CA VAL A 146 3.53 -24.95 -4.07
C VAL A 146 3.60 -26.09 -5.08
N PHE A 147 2.68 -27.05 -5.06
CA PHE A 147 2.66 -28.22 -5.95
C PHE A 147 2.47 -27.85 -7.43
N ARG A 148 2.06 -26.62 -7.76
CA ARG A 148 1.93 -26.13 -9.13
C ARG A 148 3.21 -25.54 -9.69
N LEU A 149 4.26 -25.46 -8.89
CA LEU A 149 5.52 -24.80 -9.24
C LEU A 149 6.61 -25.84 -9.41
N ASP A 150 7.35 -25.71 -10.50
CA ASP A 150 8.53 -26.53 -10.76
C ASP A 150 9.74 -25.91 -10.04
N PRO A 151 10.41 -26.65 -9.13
CA PRO A 151 11.58 -26.14 -8.41
C PRO A 151 12.78 -25.80 -9.31
N SER A 152 12.83 -26.32 -10.53
CA SER A 152 13.90 -26.05 -11.51
C SER A 152 13.72 -24.72 -12.25
N GLU A 153 12.53 -24.15 -12.18
CA GLU A 153 12.16 -22.93 -12.87
C GLU A 153 12.34 -21.68 -12.01
N LYS A 154 12.47 -20.53 -12.66
CA LYS A 154 12.56 -19.24 -12.01
C LYS A 154 11.23 -18.49 -12.08
N TYR A 155 10.89 -17.86 -10.98
CA TYR A 155 9.65 -17.12 -10.85
C TYR A 155 9.90 -15.72 -10.30
N TYR A 156 8.95 -14.82 -10.52
CA TYR A 156 8.89 -13.54 -9.82
C TYR A 156 7.44 -13.17 -9.54
N VAL A 157 7.26 -12.35 -8.52
CA VAL A 157 5.95 -11.80 -8.16
C VAL A 157 5.94 -10.32 -8.52
N ARG A 158 4.88 -9.88 -9.18
CA ARG A 158 4.62 -8.47 -9.38
C ARG A 158 3.27 -8.09 -8.79
N VAL A 159 3.17 -6.86 -8.33
CA VAL A 159 1.98 -6.34 -7.67
C VAL A 159 1.78 -4.87 -8.01
N LYS A 160 0.54 -4.48 -8.19
CA LYS A 160 0.11 -3.09 -8.29
C LYS A 160 -1.08 -2.83 -7.38
N ALA A 161 -1.29 -1.60 -7.01
CA ALA A 161 -2.44 -1.18 -6.23
C ALA A 161 -3.23 -0.11 -6.99
N ASP A 162 -4.53 -0.18 -6.86
CA ASP A 162 -5.49 0.78 -7.37
C ASP A 162 -6.37 1.29 -6.22
N LEU A 163 -6.63 2.59 -6.17
CA LEU A 163 -7.54 3.19 -5.22
C LEU A 163 -8.98 3.05 -5.73
N GLU A 164 -9.73 2.16 -5.12
CA GLU A 164 -11.16 2.04 -5.37
C GLU A 164 -11.94 3.01 -4.48
N THR A 165 -12.66 3.90 -5.11
CA THR A 165 -13.76 4.62 -4.49
C THR A 165 -15.04 3.94 -4.94
N ASP A 166 -15.80 3.33 -4.02
CA ASP A 166 -17.16 2.90 -4.36
C ASP A 166 -17.87 4.11 -4.97
N ARG A 167 -18.59 3.92 -6.07
CA ARG A 167 -19.40 5.00 -6.66
C ARG A 167 -20.28 5.58 -5.58
N PHE A 168 -19.97 6.82 -5.20
CA PHE A 168 -20.67 7.48 -4.13
C PHE A 168 -22.13 7.64 -4.52
N TRP A 169 -23.03 7.11 -3.68
CA TRP A 169 -24.44 7.36 -3.79
C TRP A 169 -24.73 8.82 -3.41
N PHE A 170 -25.65 9.45 -4.16
CA PHE A 170 -26.13 10.80 -3.83
C PHE A 170 -26.38 10.96 -2.31
N PRO A 171 -25.94 12.06 -1.62
CA PRO A 171 -25.42 13.33 -2.18
C PRO A 171 -23.88 13.44 -2.26
N PHE A 172 -23.14 12.40 -1.90
CA PHE A 172 -21.68 12.46 -1.77
C PHE A 172 -20.94 12.69 -3.11
N ASN A 173 -21.57 12.38 -4.25
CA ASN A 173 -21.03 12.67 -5.57
C ASN A 173 -20.67 14.16 -5.76
N TYR A 174 -21.42 15.09 -5.17
CA TYR A 174 -21.16 16.52 -5.31
C TYR A 174 -20.04 17.00 -4.41
N ILE A 175 -19.89 16.42 -3.22
CA ILE A 175 -18.86 16.82 -2.25
C ILE A 175 -17.46 16.42 -2.76
N PHE A 176 -17.37 15.30 -3.47
CA PHE A 176 -16.11 14.74 -3.93
C PHE A 176 -15.82 14.94 -5.43
N PHE A 177 -16.70 15.62 -6.17
CA PHE A 177 -16.51 15.93 -7.59
C PHE A 177 -15.20 16.70 -7.86
N PHE A 178 -14.76 17.52 -6.92
CA PHE A 178 -13.51 18.28 -7.04
C PHE A 178 -12.27 17.54 -6.59
N VAL A 179 -12.39 16.30 -6.15
CA VAL A 179 -11.25 15.49 -5.75
C VAL A 179 -10.93 14.53 -6.88
N PRO A 180 -9.80 14.70 -7.60
CA PRO A 180 -9.39 13.74 -8.62
C PRO A 180 -8.95 12.44 -7.95
N PHE A 181 -9.90 11.53 -7.72
CA PHE A 181 -9.61 10.18 -7.24
C PHE A 181 -9.21 9.22 -8.37
N SER A 182 -9.34 9.67 -9.64
CA SER A 182 -9.34 8.79 -10.80
C SER A 182 -8.00 8.19 -11.22
N ASP A 183 -6.85 8.70 -10.73
CA ASP A 183 -5.55 8.31 -11.29
C ASP A 183 -4.54 7.89 -10.21
N ARG A 184 -4.94 7.04 -9.28
CA ARG A 184 -4.04 6.53 -8.24
C ARG A 184 -3.78 5.04 -8.34
N GLU A 185 -3.53 4.60 -9.55
CA GLU A 185 -2.94 3.31 -9.80
C GLU A 185 -1.41 3.41 -9.62
N THR A 186 -0.82 2.45 -8.92
CA THR A 186 0.65 2.36 -8.84
C THR A 186 1.21 1.70 -10.09
N SER A 187 2.44 2.01 -10.43
CA SER A 187 3.20 1.17 -11.35
C SER A 187 3.36 -0.24 -10.78
N TRP A 188 3.62 -1.23 -11.66
CA TRP A 188 3.95 -2.58 -11.24
C TRP A 188 5.27 -2.57 -10.46
N ALA A 189 5.22 -3.01 -9.21
CA ALA A 189 6.40 -3.33 -8.42
C ALA A 189 6.63 -4.85 -8.46
N GLN A 190 7.88 -5.29 -8.58
CA GLN A 190 8.20 -6.70 -8.73
C GLN A 190 9.38 -7.13 -7.85
N THR A 191 9.44 -8.43 -7.55
CA THR A 191 10.59 -9.05 -6.90
C THR A 191 11.70 -9.30 -7.90
N SER A 192 12.91 -9.50 -7.40
CA SER A 192 13.93 -10.22 -8.16
C SER A 192 13.49 -11.65 -8.45
N SER A 193 14.18 -12.29 -9.38
CA SER A 193 13.97 -13.71 -9.72
C SER A 193 14.15 -14.63 -8.50
N LEU A 194 13.24 -15.56 -8.32
CA LEU A 194 13.16 -16.47 -7.18
C LEU A 194 13.16 -17.92 -7.67
N SER A 195 13.98 -18.77 -7.08
CA SER A 195 13.82 -20.21 -7.16
C SER A 195 13.03 -20.69 -5.93
N ILE A 196 11.91 -21.35 -6.16
CA ILE A 196 11.02 -21.80 -5.09
C ILE A 196 11.39 -23.25 -4.74
N ASN A 197 12.27 -23.41 -3.75
CA ASN A 197 12.65 -24.72 -3.27
C ASN A 197 11.97 -25.05 -1.93
N PRO A 198 10.98 -25.97 -1.91
CA PRO A 198 10.22 -26.32 -0.70
C PRO A 198 11.10 -26.85 0.44
N GLY A 199 12.19 -27.56 0.11
CA GLY A 199 13.06 -28.19 1.10
C GLY A 199 13.96 -27.26 1.90
N LEU A 200 14.25 -26.05 1.39
CA LEU A 200 15.11 -25.08 2.07
C LEU A 200 14.35 -24.24 3.10
N GLU A 201 13.07 -23.97 2.88
CA GLU A 201 12.23 -23.17 3.77
C GLU A 201 11.82 -23.98 5.02
N ASP A 202 11.56 -25.27 4.87
CA ASP A 202 11.24 -26.14 5.99
C ASP A 202 12.43 -26.27 6.97
N ARG A 203 13.66 -26.33 6.44
CA ARG A 203 14.91 -26.29 7.24
C ARG A 203 15.08 -24.96 7.99
N ARG A 204 14.72 -23.82 7.38
CA ARG A 204 14.80 -22.49 8.04
C ARG A 204 13.75 -22.34 9.14
N GLN A 205 12.55 -22.86 8.96
CA GLN A 205 11.50 -22.83 9.98
C GLN A 205 11.85 -23.75 11.15
N THR A 206 12.38 -24.94 10.89
CA THR A 206 12.81 -25.88 11.92
C THR A 206 14.01 -25.35 12.71
N ALA A 207 14.98 -24.69 12.05
CA ALA A 207 16.09 -24.02 12.74
C ALA A 207 15.61 -22.85 13.61
N LYS A 208 14.67 -22.03 13.11
CA LYS A 208 14.10 -20.90 13.86
C LYS A 208 13.28 -21.34 15.08
N SER A 209 12.56 -22.46 14.97
CA SER A 209 11.80 -23.05 16.09
C SER A 209 12.71 -23.67 17.16
N ARG A 210 13.83 -24.28 16.76
CA ARG A 210 14.84 -24.82 17.68
C ARG A 210 15.54 -23.69 18.47
N THR A 211 15.91 -22.61 17.82
CA THR A 211 16.55 -21.43 18.49
C THR A 211 15.59 -20.76 19.46
N ARG A 212 14.28 -20.79 19.21
CA ARG A 212 13.27 -20.22 20.12
C ARG A 212 12.96 -21.11 21.31
N LYS A 213 13.06 -22.46 21.18
CA LYS A 213 12.94 -23.40 22.31
C LYS A 213 14.19 -23.48 23.19
N GLY A 214 15.38 -23.09 22.69
CA GLY A 214 16.63 -23.08 23.45
C GLY A 214 16.84 -21.88 24.36
N LYS A 215 15.98 -20.85 24.30
CA LYS A 215 16.02 -19.70 25.21
C LYS A 215 15.03 -19.92 26.36
N VAL A 216 15.38 -20.79 27.28
CA VAL A 216 14.73 -20.86 28.60
C VAL A 216 15.07 -19.55 29.33
N PRO A 217 14.09 -18.79 29.85
CA PRO A 217 14.38 -17.61 30.65
C PRO A 217 15.19 -18.03 31.88
N ARG A 218 16.31 -17.34 32.12
CA ARG A 218 17.21 -17.61 33.28
C ARG A 218 16.53 -17.42 34.64
N ASP A 219 15.34 -16.89 34.68
CA ASP A 219 14.59 -16.57 35.91
C ASP A 219 13.92 -17.80 36.55
N VAL A 220 13.82 -18.93 35.82
CA VAL A 220 13.20 -20.16 36.35
C VAL A 220 14.16 -21.04 37.14
N ILE A 221 15.49 -20.77 37.09
CA ILE A 221 16.50 -21.61 37.77
C ILE A 221 16.74 -21.17 39.23
N ARG A 222 16.22 -20.00 39.67
CA ARG A 222 16.44 -19.50 41.03
C ARG A 222 15.43 -19.96 42.09
N SER A 223 14.40 -20.69 41.73
CA SER A 223 13.33 -21.09 42.66
C SER A 223 13.41 -22.51 43.19
N PHE A 224 14.48 -23.26 42.90
CA PHE A 224 14.65 -24.65 43.38
C PHE A 224 15.73 -24.85 44.43
N ASN A 225 16.36 -23.78 44.99
CA ASN A 225 17.31 -23.88 46.07
C ASN A 225 16.92 -22.97 47.25
N GLN A 226 15.76 -23.21 47.83
CA GLN A 226 15.43 -22.80 49.21
C GLN A 226 14.57 -23.91 49.85
#